data_d09ef9675ea17cc19abed9e34469416a
#
_entry.id   d09ef9675ea17cc19abed9e34469416a
#
_cell.length_a   1.000
_cell.length_b   1.000
_cell.length_c   1.000
_cell.angle_alpha   90.00
_cell.angle_beta   90.00
_cell.angle_gamma   90.00
#
_symmetry.space_group_name_H-M   'P 1'
#
loop_
_entity.id
_entity.type
_entity.pdbx_description
1 polymer ?
#
loop_
_entity_poly.entity_id
_entity_poly.type
_entity_poly.pdbx_seq_one_letter_code
_entity_poly.pdbx_strand_id
1 'polypeptide(L)'
;MPGIIRRFFSNIVCGFVPNRDRRRLVRVVLNSDVFGYLRFIRRDCGGMRLRKIKMFVGYQARSLLISVNDKFIYKFPLRRDDSDALALRESRIVSALAPLSPIYVPPVVLLKYKNRIVRKYEFIPGVQFRHLPSDFAYAHIDAIASQIAGFIYAIGRADPVSIRDLKSSPDMLPGDKIGWTQGDIYDNFLVDATSGRVIAMIDWEDAFFGDFAHLFRRRHVSIASELMDRVLVQYDKLFAKEK
;
A
#
# COMPACT_ATOMS: atom_id res chain seq x y z
N MET A 1 -12.30 31.56 -10.38
CA MET A 1 -11.81 32.37 -9.23
C MET A 1 -11.84 31.69 -7.87
N PRO A 2 -12.67 30.68 -7.52
CA PRO A 2 -12.60 30.08 -6.17
C PRO A 2 -11.28 29.40 -5.84
N GLY A 3 -10.52 28.92 -6.84
CA GLY A 3 -9.28 28.17 -6.60
C GLY A 3 -8.09 29.02 -6.12
N ILE A 4 -7.99 30.29 -6.52
CA ILE A 4 -6.84 31.17 -6.16
C ILE A 4 -6.97 31.59 -4.69
N ILE A 5 -8.16 31.98 -4.26
CA ILE A 5 -8.43 32.39 -2.86
C ILE A 5 -8.16 31.21 -1.93
N ARG A 6 -8.62 30.00 -2.30
CA ARG A 6 -8.44 28.77 -1.52
C ARG A 6 -6.94 28.40 -1.39
N ARG A 7 -6.15 28.58 -2.46
CA ARG A 7 -4.69 28.35 -2.42
C ARG A 7 -3.97 29.38 -1.54
N PHE A 8 -4.41 30.64 -1.59
CA PHE A 8 -3.83 31.70 -0.77
C PHE A 8 -4.07 31.44 0.73
N PHE A 9 -5.31 31.17 1.14
CA PHE A 9 -5.64 30.78 2.53
C PHE A 9 -4.89 29.52 2.96
N SER A 10 -4.81 28.52 2.12
CA SER A 10 -4.05 27.29 2.39
C SER A 10 -2.58 27.56 2.69
N ASN A 11 -1.94 28.49 1.96
CA ASN A 11 -0.54 28.84 2.19
C ASN A 11 -0.34 29.58 3.52
N ILE A 12 -1.26 30.48 3.89
CA ILE A 12 -1.20 31.19 5.16
C ILE A 12 -1.34 30.19 6.31
N VAL A 13 -2.40 29.36 6.32
CA VAL A 13 -2.65 28.36 7.38
C VAL A 13 -1.49 27.38 7.48
N CYS A 14 -0.94 26.92 6.37
CA CYS A 14 0.21 26.02 6.36
C CYS A 14 1.48 26.64 6.94
N GLY A 15 1.65 27.97 6.86
CA GLY A 15 2.78 28.68 7.46
C GLY A 15 2.87 28.48 8.98
N PHE A 16 1.74 28.34 9.67
CA PHE A 16 1.66 28.16 11.12
C PHE A 16 1.75 26.70 11.59
N VAL A 17 1.85 25.72 10.66
CA VAL A 17 1.95 24.28 11.02
C VAL A 17 3.41 23.87 11.05
N PRO A 18 4.01 23.56 12.20
CA PRO A 18 5.45 23.33 12.32
C PRO A 18 5.93 22.02 11.66
N ASN A 19 5.11 20.98 11.65
CA ASN A 19 5.46 19.68 11.10
C ASN A 19 5.20 19.62 9.59
N ARG A 20 6.19 19.18 8.79
CA ARG A 20 6.13 19.10 7.32
C ARG A 20 4.98 18.22 6.83
N ASP A 21 4.76 17.07 7.44
CA ASP A 21 3.71 16.13 7.03
C ASP A 21 2.32 16.65 7.38
N ARG A 22 2.17 17.23 8.58
CA ARG A 22 0.92 17.91 8.97
C ARG A 22 0.62 19.07 8.05
N ARG A 23 1.63 19.87 7.68
CA ARG A 23 1.49 20.98 6.73
C ARG A 23 1.01 20.51 5.36
N ARG A 24 1.57 19.38 4.89
CA ARG A 24 1.15 18.74 3.64
C ARG A 24 -0.29 18.26 3.71
N LEU A 25 -0.69 17.60 4.81
CA LEU A 25 -2.05 17.15 5.03
C LEU A 25 -3.03 18.34 5.06
N VAL A 26 -2.75 19.37 5.83
CA VAL A 26 -3.59 20.59 5.89
C VAL A 26 -3.78 21.20 4.51
N ARG A 27 -2.69 21.34 3.73
CA ARG A 27 -2.77 21.87 2.36
C ARG A 27 -3.67 21.02 1.45
N VAL A 28 -3.55 19.71 1.51
CA VAL A 28 -4.38 18.79 0.73
C VAL A 28 -5.83 18.87 1.16
N VAL A 29 -6.12 18.83 2.45
CA VAL A 29 -7.48 18.92 3.01
C VAL A 29 -8.18 20.21 2.60
N LEU A 30 -7.49 21.34 2.73
CA LEU A 30 -8.04 22.65 2.35
C LEU A 30 -8.31 22.78 0.84
N ASN A 31 -7.55 22.10 0.00
CA ASN A 31 -7.71 22.16 -1.46
C ASN A 31 -8.54 21.01 -2.05
N SER A 32 -9.00 20.06 -1.22
CA SER A 32 -9.83 18.92 -1.65
C SER A 32 -11.29 19.10 -1.26
N ASP A 33 -12.16 18.29 -1.88
CA ASP A 33 -13.60 18.24 -1.56
C ASP A 33 -13.87 17.30 -0.35
N VAL A 34 -13.20 17.56 0.78
CA VAL A 34 -13.27 16.66 1.95
C VAL A 34 -14.70 16.49 2.46
N PHE A 35 -15.51 17.55 2.48
CA PHE A 35 -16.92 17.43 2.89
C PHE A 35 -17.72 16.54 1.94
N GLY A 36 -17.46 16.62 0.63
CA GLY A 36 -18.05 15.74 -0.36
C GLY A 36 -17.58 14.29 -0.16
N TYR A 37 -16.31 14.06 0.13
CA TYR A 37 -15.76 12.74 0.46
C TYR A 37 -16.41 12.13 1.69
N LEU A 38 -16.53 12.87 2.78
CA LEU A 38 -17.17 12.38 4.02
C LEU A 38 -18.66 12.09 3.82
N ARG A 39 -19.37 12.88 3.02
CA ARG A 39 -20.77 12.62 2.67
C ARG A 39 -20.89 11.36 1.81
N PHE A 40 -19.99 11.18 0.86
CA PHE A 40 -19.91 9.96 0.04
C PHE A 40 -19.65 8.71 0.89
N ILE A 41 -18.63 8.75 1.76
CA ILE A 41 -18.30 7.67 2.70
C ILE A 41 -19.51 7.32 3.58
N ARG A 42 -20.17 8.33 4.17
CA ARG A 42 -21.34 8.10 5.01
C ARG A 42 -22.46 7.38 4.25
N ARG A 43 -22.67 7.72 3.00
CA ARG A 43 -23.68 7.08 2.13
C ARG A 43 -23.30 5.64 1.82
N ASP A 44 -22.04 5.41 1.41
CA ASP A 44 -21.52 4.07 1.13
C ASP A 44 -21.57 3.13 2.36
N CYS A 45 -21.38 3.68 3.55
CA CYS A 45 -21.51 2.95 4.82
C CYS A 45 -22.96 2.85 5.34
N GLY A 46 -23.99 3.01 4.49
CA GLY A 46 -25.40 2.86 4.89
C GLY A 46 -25.88 3.90 5.91
N GLY A 47 -25.33 5.11 5.88
CA GLY A 47 -25.69 6.19 6.82
C GLY A 47 -24.98 6.10 8.18
N MET A 48 -24.04 5.18 8.37
CA MET A 48 -23.31 5.01 9.62
C MET A 48 -22.71 6.35 10.11
N ARG A 49 -22.79 6.58 11.43
CA ARG A 49 -22.16 7.74 12.06
C ARG A 49 -20.63 7.61 12.00
N LEU A 50 -19.97 8.59 11.38
CA LEU A 50 -18.52 8.68 11.32
C LEU A 50 -18.01 9.29 12.63
N ARG A 51 -17.43 8.48 13.52
CA ARG A 51 -16.94 8.92 14.84
C ARG A 51 -15.44 9.07 14.89
N LYS A 52 -14.71 8.14 14.27
CA LYS A 52 -13.25 8.06 14.29
C LYS A 52 -12.75 8.23 12.85
N ILE A 53 -12.28 9.42 12.53
CA ILE A 53 -11.79 9.76 11.19
C ILE A 53 -10.31 10.08 11.30
N LYS A 54 -9.50 9.40 10.49
CA LYS A 54 -8.08 9.72 10.32
C LYS A 54 -7.82 10.00 8.84
N MET A 55 -6.97 10.97 8.55
CA MET A 55 -6.63 11.36 7.18
C MET A 55 -5.13 11.30 6.97
N PHE A 56 -4.71 10.75 5.82
CA PHE A 56 -3.33 10.62 5.42
C PHE A 56 -3.18 11.07 3.97
N VAL A 57 -2.02 11.62 3.64
CA VAL A 57 -1.68 11.96 2.25
C VAL A 57 -0.74 10.92 1.69
N GLY A 58 -1.14 10.28 0.61
CA GLY A 58 -0.32 9.31 -0.10
C GLY A 58 0.95 9.91 -0.69
N TYR A 59 1.83 9.04 -1.17
CA TYR A 59 3.11 9.44 -1.75
C TYR A 59 2.91 10.54 -2.82
N GLN A 60 3.78 11.56 -2.81
CA GLN A 60 3.73 12.72 -3.73
C GLN A 60 2.36 13.42 -3.80
N ALA A 61 1.50 13.31 -2.78
CA ALA A 61 0.14 13.84 -2.79
C ALA A 61 -0.72 13.35 -3.99
N ARG A 62 -0.53 12.10 -4.41
CA ARG A 62 -1.35 11.48 -5.47
C ARG A 62 -2.75 11.13 -4.97
N SER A 63 -2.89 10.85 -3.68
CA SER A 63 -4.15 10.44 -3.07
C SER A 63 -4.34 11.01 -1.67
N LEU A 64 -5.60 11.13 -1.24
CA LEU A 64 -6.00 11.34 0.15
C LEU A 64 -6.63 10.04 0.66
N LEU A 65 -6.06 9.48 1.72
CA LEU A 65 -6.60 8.32 2.40
C LEU A 65 -7.44 8.81 3.59
N ILE A 66 -8.65 8.29 3.73
CA ILE A 66 -9.55 8.56 4.83
C ILE A 66 -9.93 7.24 5.49
N SER A 67 -9.42 7.01 6.69
CA SER A 67 -9.83 5.89 7.54
C SER A 67 -11.05 6.30 8.36
N VAL A 68 -12.04 5.42 8.46
CA VAL A 68 -13.27 5.68 9.20
C VAL A 68 -13.60 4.55 10.15
N ASN A 69 -13.83 4.90 11.40
CA ASN A 69 -14.27 4.02 12.49
C ASN A 69 -13.39 2.78 12.71
N ASP A 70 -12.12 2.80 12.27
CA ASP A 70 -11.22 1.65 12.21
C ASP A 70 -11.87 0.42 11.53
N LYS A 71 -12.73 0.68 10.51
CA LYS A 71 -13.38 -0.37 9.71
C LYS A 71 -12.98 -0.33 8.25
N PHE A 72 -12.87 0.87 7.68
CA PHE A 72 -12.59 1.06 6.27
C PHE A 72 -11.57 2.17 6.03
N ILE A 73 -10.84 2.03 4.92
CA ILE A 73 -9.96 3.05 4.36
C ILE A 73 -10.45 3.36 2.95
N TYR A 74 -10.62 4.65 2.65
CA TYR A 74 -10.97 5.14 1.32
C TYR A 74 -9.79 5.92 0.75
N LYS A 75 -9.32 5.54 -0.45
CA LYS A 75 -8.22 6.20 -1.17
C LYS A 75 -8.80 7.02 -2.32
N PHE A 76 -8.90 8.33 -2.10
CA PHE A 76 -9.41 9.30 -3.08
C PHE A 76 -8.27 9.82 -3.95
N PRO A 77 -8.34 9.72 -5.28
CA PRO A 77 -7.33 10.27 -6.17
C PRO A 77 -7.38 11.79 -6.15
N LEU A 78 -6.22 12.45 -6.01
CA LEU A 78 -6.07 13.89 -6.01
C LEU A 78 -5.61 14.44 -7.38
N ARG A 79 -4.92 13.62 -8.17
CA ARG A 79 -4.47 13.94 -9.52
C ARG A 79 -5.40 13.32 -10.56
N ARG A 80 -5.41 13.88 -11.78
CA ARG A 80 -6.30 13.42 -12.85
C ARG A 80 -5.69 12.34 -13.75
N ASP A 81 -4.39 12.24 -13.74
CA ASP A 81 -3.58 11.33 -14.55
C ASP A 81 -3.63 9.90 -13.99
N ASP A 82 -3.82 8.93 -14.83
CA ASP A 82 -3.70 7.47 -14.68
C ASP A 82 -4.28 6.78 -13.42
N SER A 83 -4.82 7.52 -12.45
CA SER A 83 -5.25 6.96 -11.17
C SER A 83 -6.41 5.95 -11.29
N ASP A 84 -7.29 6.11 -12.31
CA ASP A 84 -8.39 5.18 -12.53
C ASP A 84 -7.88 3.88 -13.17
N ALA A 85 -6.93 3.98 -14.10
CA ALA A 85 -6.26 2.81 -14.69
C ALA A 85 -5.46 2.03 -13.63
N LEU A 86 -4.73 2.75 -12.75
CA LEU A 86 -4.02 2.13 -11.62
C LEU A 86 -4.98 1.43 -10.64
N ALA A 87 -6.14 2.04 -10.34
CA ALA A 87 -7.13 1.42 -9.46
C ALA A 87 -7.72 0.14 -10.06
N LEU A 88 -8.04 0.14 -11.35
CA LEU A 88 -8.52 -1.04 -12.08
C LEU A 88 -7.46 -2.13 -12.11
N ARG A 89 -6.21 -1.77 -12.40
CA ARG A 89 -5.09 -2.69 -12.45
C ARG A 89 -4.84 -3.32 -11.07
N GLU A 90 -4.76 -2.53 -10.01
CA GLU A 90 -4.60 -3.02 -8.64
C GLU A 90 -5.72 -4.00 -8.26
N SER A 91 -6.98 -3.65 -8.52
CA SER A 91 -8.12 -4.52 -8.23
C SER A 91 -8.03 -5.88 -8.94
N ARG A 92 -7.63 -5.89 -10.22
CA ARG A 92 -7.44 -7.14 -10.99
C ARG A 92 -6.32 -7.99 -10.41
N ILE A 93 -5.17 -7.38 -10.11
CA ILE A 93 -4.00 -8.09 -9.55
C ILE A 93 -4.35 -8.67 -8.18
N VAL A 94 -4.94 -7.88 -7.28
CA VAL A 94 -5.34 -8.33 -5.95
C VAL A 94 -6.35 -9.47 -6.05
N SER A 95 -7.38 -9.35 -6.89
CA SER A 95 -8.38 -10.41 -7.07
C SER A 95 -7.79 -11.73 -7.55
N ALA A 96 -6.73 -11.67 -8.35
CA ALA A 96 -6.08 -12.86 -8.91
C ALA A 96 -5.05 -13.49 -7.95
N LEU A 97 -4.30 -12.67 -7.21
CA LEU A 97 -3.18 -13.12 -6.38
C LEU A 97 -3.55 -13.35 -4.91
N ALA A 98 -4.53 -12.63 -4.37
CA ALA A 98 -4.92 -12.78 -2.95
C ALA A 98 -5.27 -14.22 -2.55
N PRO A 99 -6.00 -15.02 -3.37
CA PRO A 99 -6.29 -16.42 -3.04
C PRO A 99 -5.06 -17.33 -2.98
N LEU A 100 -3.95 -16.91 -3.58
CA LEU A 100 -2.69 -17.65 -3.65
C LEU A 100 -1.68 -17.21 -2.59
N SER A 101 -2.00 -16.14 -1.88
CA SER A 101 -1.12 -15.52 -0.88
C SER A 101 -1.22 -16.23 0.47
N PRO A 102 -0.09 -16.61 1.11
CA PRO A 102 -0.08 -17.12 2.49
C PRO A 102 -0.30 -16.02 3.54
N ILE A 103 -0.22 -14.75 3.14
CA ILE A 103 -0.49 -13.59 3.98
C ILE A 103 -1.77 -12.93 3.46
N TYR A 104 -2.63 -12.50 4.37
CA TYR A 104 -3.89 -11.84 3.98
C TYR A 104 -3.63 -10.61 3.10
N VAL A 105 -4.35 -10.53 2.00
CA VAL A 105 -4.37 -9.40 1.08
C VAL A 105 -5.80 -8.85 1.05
N PRO A 106 -6.04 -7.62 1.55
CA PRO A 106 -7.39 -7.08 1.59
C PRO A 106 -7.92 -6.84 0.17
N PRO A 107 -9.19 -7.19 -0.09
CA PRO A 107 -9.81 -6.93 -1.38
C PRO A 107 -9.90 -5.43 -1.68
N VAL A 108 -9.77 -5.07 -2.95
CA VAL A 108 -9.93 -3.70 -3.42
C VAL A 108 -11.34 -3.51 -3.96
N VAL A 109 -12.18 -2.78 -3.24
CA VAL A 109 -13.52 -2.43 -3.71
C VAL A 109 -13.47 -1.12 -4.48
N LEU A 110 -13.87 -1.15 -5.73
CA LEU A 110 -13.90 0.03 -6.60
C LEU A 110 -15.26 0.72 -6.50
N LEU A 111 -15.23 1.99 -6.13
CA LEU A 111 -16.40 2.84 -6.00
C LEU A 111 -16.27 4.04 -6.95
N LYS A 112 -17.40 4.59 -7.38
CA LYS A 112 -17.41 5.78 -8.23
C LYS A 112 -17.83 7.02 -7.44
N TYR A 113 -16.93 7.99 -7.36
CA TYR A 113 -17.21 9.31 -6.83
C TYR A 113 -17.04 10.37 -7.91
N LYS A 114 -18.15 11.03 -8.33
CA LYS A 114 -18.19 11.88 -9.51
C LYS A 114 -17.69 11.06 -10.73
N ASN A 115 -16.65 11.53 -11.40
CA ASN A 115 -16.05 10.87 -12.57
C ASN A 115 -14.73 10.16 -12.24
N ARG A 116 -14.51 9.75 -10.97
CA ARG A 116 -13.25 9.15 -10.50
C ARG A 116 -13.51 7.85 -9.76
N ILE A 117 -12.58 6.92 -9.89
CA ILE A 117 -12.56 5.68 -9.12
C ILE A 117 -11.96 5.96 -7.74
N VAL A 118 -12.69 5.60 -6.70
CA VAL A 118 -12.25 5.59 -5.31
C VAL A 118 -12.03 4.14 -4.90
N ARG A 119 -10.89 3.86 -4.30
CA ARG A 119 -10.61 2.52 -3.77
C ARG A 119 -11.00 2.47 -2.29
N LYS A 120 -11.75 1.43 -1.92
CA LYS A 120 -12.13 1.14 -0.54
C LYS A 120 -11.47 -0.16 -0.12
N TYR A 121 -10.88 -0.16 1.05
CA TYR A 121 -10.23 -1.29 1.68
C TYR A 121 -10.81 -1.52 3.07
N GLU A 122 -10.70 -2.74 3.55
CA GLU A 122 -10.87 -3.04 4.97
C GLU A 122 -9.74 -2.39 5.77
N PHE A 123 -10.06 -1.88 6.97
CA PHE A 123 -9.05 -1.44 7.92
C PHE A 123 -8.51 -2.64 8.69
N ILE A 124 -7.22 -2.88 8.61
CA ILE A 124 -6.56 -3.98 9.33
C ILE A 124 -5.80 -3.40 10.53
N PRO A 125 -6.08 -3.86 11.75
CA PRO A 125 -5.43 -3.37 12.96
C PRO A 125 -4.02 -3.96 13.09
N GLY A 126 -3.05 -3.35 12.41
CA GLY A 126 -1.64 -3.73 12.45
C GLY A 126 -0.74 -2.50 12.37
N VAL A 127 0.55 -2.71 12.58
CA VAL A 127 1.59 -1.68 12.52
C VAL A 127 2.48 -1.96 11.31
N GLN A 128 2.75 -0.95 10.49
CA GLN A 128 3.76 -1.08 9.43
C GLN A 128 5.13 -1.35 10.06
N PHE A 129 5.91 -2.25 9.47
CA PHE A 129 7.21 -2.66 10.02
C PHE A 129 8.12 -1.49 10.39
N ARG A 130 8.21 -0.48 9.53
CA ARG A 130 9.01 0.74 9.77
C ARG A 130 8.59 1.56 11.00
N HIS A 131 7.41 1.32 11.55
CA HIS A 131 6.89 2.02 12.73
C HIS A 131 6.92 1.15 13.99
N LEU A 132 7.45 -0.07 13.92
CA LEU A 132 7.68 -0.91 15.07
C LEU A 132 8.84 -0.34 15.92
N PRO A 133 8.80 -0.50 17.24
CA PRO A 133 9.96 -0.26 18.07
C PRO A 133 11.14 -1.13 17.61
N SER A 134 12.35 -0.56 17.57
CA SER A 134 13.52 -1.26 17.04
C SER A 134 13.78 -2.59 17.73
N ASP A 135 13.72 -2.61 19.07
CA ASP A 135 13.96 -3.82 19.86
C ASP A 135 12.96 -4.93 19.51
N PHE A 136 11.69 -4.57 19.36
CA PHE A 136 10.66 -5.51 18.93
C PHE A 136 10.91 -6.01 17.51
N ALA A 137 11.23 -5.11 16.58
CA ALA A 137 11.50 -5.47 15.19
C ALA A 137 12.71 -6.41 15.09
N TYR A 138 13.80 -6.15 15.82
CA TYR A 138 14.96 -7.05 15.87
C TYR A 138 14.65 -8.41 16.50
N ALA A 139 13.88 -8.45 17.59
CA ALA A 139 13.49 -9.70 18.23
C ALA A 139 12.67 -10.63 17.30
N HIS A 140 11.95 -10.09 16.32
CA HIS A 140 11.06 -10.84 15.44
C HIS A 140 11.53 -10.89 13.98
N ILE A 141 12.71 -10.32 13.67
CA ILE A 141 13.15 -10.11 12.28
C ILE A 141 13.25 -11.41 11.48
N ASP A 142 13.69 -12.51 12.06
CA ASP A 142 13.82 -13.79 11.37
C ASP A 142 12.46 -14.43 11.07
N ALA A 143 11.53 -14.33 12.02
CA ALA A 143 10.17 -14.81 11.84
C ALA A 143 9.42 -14.00 10.76
N ILE A 144 9.60 -12.68 10.77
CA ILE A 144 9.04 -11.78 9.75
C ILE A 144 9.68 -12.09 8.39
N ALA A 145 11.00 -12.22 8.32
CA ALA A 145 11.72 -12.54 7.09
C ALA A 145 11.25 -13.85 6.46
N SER A 146 11.03 -14.89 7.27
CA SER A 146 10.54 -16.17 6.80
C SER A 146 9.13 -16.07 6.20
N GLN A 147 8.24 -15.30 6.86
CA GLN A 147 6.88 -15.08 6.36
C GLN A 147 6.87 -14.29 5.04
N ILE A 148 7.68 -13.23 4.94
CA ILE A 148 7.81 -12.43 3.71
C ILE A 148 8.44 -13.26 2.60
N ALA A 149 9.45 -14.07 2.87
CA ALA A 149 10.05 -14.98 1.89
C ALA A 149 9.01 -15.98 1.34
N GLY A 150 8.23 -16.60 2.23
CA GLY A 150 7.13 -17.49 1.83
C GLY A 150 6.07 -16.79 0.97
N PHE A 151 5.75 -15.53 1.30
CA PHE A 151 4.85 -14.71 0.51
C PHE A 151 5.42 -14.45 -0.90
N ILE A 152 6.66 -13.95 -1.00
CA ILE A 152 7.31 -13.68 -2.30
C ILE A 152 7.38 -14.95 -3.14
N TYR A 153 7.73 -16.07 -2.51
CA TYR A 153 7.82 -17.36 -3.17
C TYR A 153 6.48 -17.81 -3.75
N ALA A 154 5.40 -17.75 -2.98
CA ALA A 154 4.06 -18.15 -3.41
C ALA A 154 3.52 -17.26 -4.54
N ILE A 155 3.65 -15.93 -4.39
CA ILE A 155 3.17 -14.97 -5.39
C ILE A 155 4.04 -14.98 -6.65
N GLY A 156 5.36 -15.09 -6.50
CA GLY A 156 6.30 -15.10 -7.62
C GLY A 156 6.07 -16.27 -8.60
N ARG A 157 5.59 -17.40 -8.10
CA ARG A 157 5.28 -18.60 -8.91
C ARG A 157 3.86 -18.61 -9.48
N ALA A 158 3.02 -17.68 -9.07
CA ALA A 158 1.64 -17.62 -9.51
C ALA A 158 1.55 -17.24 -11.00
N ASP A 159 0.71 -17.92 -11.75
CA ASP A 159 0.40 -17.59 -13.16
C ASP A 159 -1.12 -17.55 -13.41
N PRO A 160 -1.87 -16.66 -12.76
CA PRO A 160 -3.29 -16.57 -12.97
C PRO A 160 -3.59 -16.05 -14.38
N VAL A 161 -4.42 -16.79 -15.11
CA VAL A 161 -4.81 -16.46 -16.51
C VAL A 161 -5.44 -15.07 -16.61
N SER A 162 -6.22 -14.67 -15.58
CA SER A 162 -6.97 -13.41 -15.54
C SER A 162 -6.12 -12.13 -15.55
N ILE A 163 -4.81 -12.24 -15.32
CA ILE A 163 -3.89 -11.09 -15.30
C ILE A 163 -2.64 -11.30 -16.19
N ARG A 164 -2.67 -12.29 -17.08
CA ARG A 164 -1.55 -12.52 -18.01
C ARG A 164 -1.28 -11.34 -18.93
N ASP A 165 -2.31 -10.61 -19.33
CA ASP A 165 -2.20 -9.37 -20.11
C ASP A 165 -1.53 -8.22 -19.36
N LEU A 166 -1.43 -8.30 -18.04
CA LEU A 166 -0.75 -7.32 -17.19
C LEU A 166 0.72 -7.65 -16.96
N LYS A 167 1.19 -8.80 -17.42
CA LYS A 167 2.61 -9.11 -17.47
C LYS A 167 3.26 -8.15 -18.47
N SER A 168 3.86 -7.11 -17.98
CA SER A 168 4.69 -6.22 -18.78
C SER A 168 6.11 -6.76 -18.70
N SER A 169 7.00 -6.43 -19.48
CA SER A 169 7.40 -5.44 -20.44
C SER A 169 8.68 -5.93 -21.13
N PRO A 170 9.00 -5.51 -22.33
CA PRO A 170 10.24 -5.90 -23.02
C PRO A 170 11.53 -5.40 -22.34
N ASP A 171 11.43 -4.50 -21.37
CA ASP A 171 12.57 -3.93 -20.64
C ASP A 171 13.00 -4.73 -19.41
N MET A 172 12.43 -5.91 -19.20
CA MET A 172 12.84 -6.78 -18.10
C MET A 172 14.22 -7.36 -18.41
N LEU A 173 15.20 -6.96 -17.60
CA LEU A 173 16.47 -7.65 -17.58
C LEU A 173 16.23 -9.14 -17.23
N PRO A 174 16.75 -10.08 -18.01
CA PRO A 174 16.61 -11.48 -17.70
C PRO A 174 17.27 -11.75 -16.33
N GLY A 175 16.49 -12.27 -15.41
CA GLY A 175 16.93 -12.66 -14.08
C GLY A 175 16.33 -14.01 -13.69
N ASP A 176 16.97 -14.72 -12.76
CA ASP A 176 16.50 -16.02 -12.28
C ASP A 176 15.25 -15.93 -11.38
N LYS A 177 14.88 -14.71 -10.94
CA LYS A 177 13.80 -14.45 -9.97
C LYS A 177 12.66 -13.67 -10.60
N ILE A 178 12.12 -14.21 -11.70
CA ILE A 178 11.01 -13.59 -12.45
C ILE A 178 9.67 -14.09 -11.91
N GLY A 179 8.79 -13.16 -11.57
CA GLY A 179 7.45 -13.49 -11.06
C GLY A 179 6.64 -12.26 -10.71
N TRP A 180 5.45 -12.50 -10.16
CA TRP A 180 4.64 -11.42 -9.60
C TRP A 180 5.26 -10.93 -8.29
N THR A 181 5.22 -9.62 -8.09
CA THR A 181 5.62 -8.97 -6.85
C THR A 181 4.70 -7.81 -6.51
N GLN A 182 4.58 -7.51 -5.22
CA GLN A 182 3.83 -6.35 -4.72
C GLN A 182 4.51 -5.01 -5.10
N GLY A 183 5.81 -5.03 -5.37
CA GLY A 183 6.55 -3.87 -5.89
C GLY A 183 7.22 -2.99 -4.83
N ASP A 184 6.63 -2.82 -3.66
CA ASP A 184 7.18 -2.04 -2.53
C ASP A 184 6.91 -2.74 -1.18
N ILE A 185 7.34 -3.98 -1.08
CA ILE A 185 7.03 -4.88 0.06
C ILE A 185 7.41 -4.25 1.39
N TYR A 186 8.57 -3.58 1.45
CA TYR A 186 9.15 -3.07 2.68
C TYR A 186 8.23 -2.13 3.46
N ASP A 187 7.55 -1.24 2.76
CA ASP A 187 6.67 -0.24 3.36
C ASP A 187 5.20 -0.71 3.51
N ASN A 188 4.87 -1.87 2.94
CA ASN A 188 3.48 -2.23 2.66
C ASN A 188 3.04 -3.56 3.27
N PHE A 189 3.63 -3.97 4.40
CA PHE A 189 3.08 -5.03 5.20
C PHE A 189 2.80 -4.60 6.64
N LEU A 190 1.78 -5.22 7.23
CA LEU A 190 1.33 -4.96 8.58
C LEU A 190 1.73 -6.13 9.49
N VAL A 191 2.22 -5.78 10.66
CA VAL A 191 2.65 -6.73 11.70
C VAL A 191 1.75 -6.57 12.93
N ASP A 192 1.38 -7.68 13.52
CA ASP A 192 0.82 -7.71 14.87
C ASP A 192 1.92 -7.35 15.87
N ALA A 193 1.76 -6.21 16.54
CA ALA A 193 2.77 -5.67 17.45
C ALA A 193 2.93 -6.47 18.78
N THR A 194 2.18 -7.55 18.96
CA THR A 194 2.31 -8.43 20.14
C THR A 194 3.02 -9.73 19.80
N SER A 195 2.77 -10.29 18.61
CA SER A 195 3.29 -11.60 18.20
C SER A 195 4.41 -11.54 17.16
N GLY A 196 4.65 -10.42 16.51
CA GLY A 196 5.56 -10.32 15.38
C GLY A 196 5.05 -10.99 14.08
N ARG A 197 3.79 -11.46 14.05
CA ARG A 197 3.22 -12.09 12.87
C ARG A 197 2.89 -11.05 11.80
N VAL A 198 3.24 -11.32 10.55
CA VAL A 198 2.79 -10.55 9.41
C VAL A 198 1.32 -10.88 9.14
N ILE A 199 0.44 -9.89 9.29
CA ILE A 199 -1.01 -10.09 9.24
C ILE A 199 -1.64 -9.65 7.93
N ALA A 200 -1.01 -8.75 7.18
CA ALA A 200 -1.52 -8.33 5.88
C ALA A 200 -0.43 -7.75 4.98
N MET A 201 -0.65 -7.89 3.67
CA MET A 201 0.09 -7.19 2.62
C MET A 201 -0.84 -6.18 1.94
N ILE A 202 -0.48 -4.90 1.94
CA ILE A 202 -1.32 -3.78 1.50
C ILE A 202 -0.69 -3.00 0.35
N ASP A 203 -1.46 -2.08 -0.27
CA ASP A 203 -1.03 -1.11 -1.30
C ASP A 203 -0.34 -1.76 -2.51
N TRP A 204 -1.14 -2.41 -3.35
CA TRP A 204 -0.69 -3.18 -4.51
C TRP A 204 -0.62 -2.36 -5.82
N GLU A 205 -0.69 -1.04 -5.75
CA GLU A 205 -0.68 -0.21 -6.97
C GLU A 205 0.64 -0.29 -7.75
N ASP A 206 1.75 -0.59 -7.06
CA ASP A 206 3.08 -0.76 -7.65
C ASP A 206 3.40 -2.23 -8.01
N ALA A 207 2.43 -3.15 -7.85
CA ALA A 207 2.64 -4.55 -8.18
C ALA A 207 2.96 -4.75 -9.67
N PHE A 208 3.87 -5.66 -9.99
CA PHE A 208 4.27 -5.94 -11.36
C PHE A 208 4.70 -7.41 -11.51
N PHE A 209 4.84 -7.84 -12.76
CA PHE A 209 5.47 -9.11 -13.12
C PHE A 209 6.87 -8.81 -13.66
N GLY A 210 7.93 -9.37 -13.04
CA GLY A 210 9.29 -9.10 -13.45
C GLY A 210 10.34 -9.69 -12.53
N ASP A 211 11.60 -9.30 -12.74
CA ASP A 211 12.68 -9.65 -11.84
C ASP A 211 12.50 -8.91 -10.52
N PHE A 212 12.16 -9.63 -9.46
CA PHE A 212 11.98 -9.04 -8.13
C PHE A 212 13.29 -8.99 -7.32
N ALA A 213 14.42 -9.43 -7.86
CA ALA A 213 15.72 -9.29 -7.18
C ALA A 213 16.08 -7.82 -6.87
N HIS A 214 15.53 -6.87 -7.65
CA HIS A 214 15.72 -5.44 -7.39
C HIS A 214 15.10 -4.98 -6.07
N LEU A 215 14.09 -5.66 -5.54
CA LEU A 215 13.51 -5.36 -4.22
C LEU A 215 14.56 -5.45 -3.11
N PHE A 216 15.57 -6.31 -3.31
CA PHE A 216 16.67 -6.53 -2.36
C PHE A 216 17.85 -5.57 -2.57
N ARG A 217 17.86 -4.78 -3.65
CA ARG A 217 18.99 -3.90 -4.00
C ARG A 217 18.93 -2.51 -3.37
N ARG A 218 17.85 -2.13 -2.73
CA ARG A 218 17.72 -0.82 -2.05
C ARG A 218 18.63 -0.78 -0.81
N ARG A 219 19.84 -0.26 -1.01
CA ARG A 219 20.86 -0.14 0.02
C ARG A 219 20.68 1.17 0.81
N HIS A 220 19.91 1.13 1.87
CA HIS A 220 20.09 2.06 2.97
C HIS A 220 20.41 1.24 4.22
N VAL A 221 21.49 1.59 4.94
CA VAL A 221 21.87 0.94 6.20
C VAL A 221 20.78 1.20 7.23
N SER A 222 19.85 0.27 7.36
CA SER A 222 18.71 0.35 8.26
C SER A 222 18.24 -1.07 8.57
N ILE A 223 17.44 -1.23 9.61
CA ILE A 223 16.75 -2.49 9.93
C ILE A 223 15.99 -3.09 8.72
N ALA A 224 15.62 -2.24 7.78
CA ALA A 224 15.04 -2.58 6.51
C ALA A 224 15.94 -3.39 5.60
N SER A 225 17.17 -2.95 5.45
CA SER A 225 18.16 -3.67 4.65
C SER A 225 18.44 -5.02 5.27
N GLU A 226 18.60 -5.06 6.59
CA GLU A 226 18.81 -6.32 7.31
C GLU A 226 17.64 -7.29 7.16
N LEU A 227 16.40 -6.79 7.26
CA LEU A 227 15.23 -7.62 6.99
C LEU A 227 15.26 -8.20 5.59
N MET A 228 15.55 -7.39 4.58
CA MET A 228 15.53 -7.84 3.18
C MET A 228 16.67 -8.83 2.89
N ASP A 229 17.83 -8.67 3.49
CA ASP A 229 18.92 -9.66 3.41
C ASP A 229 18.49 -11.01 3.99
N ARG A 230 17.81 -11.00 5.16
CA ARG A 230 17.26 -12.23 5.76
C ARG A 230 16.13 -12.84 4.91
N VAL A 231 15.27 -12.01 4.33
CA VAL A 231 14.23 -12.47 3.38
C VAL A 231 14.85 -13.18 2.21
N LEU A 232 15.90 -12.63 1.61
CA LEU A 232 16.60 -13.26 0.49
C LEU A 232 17.17 -14.63 0.87
N VAL A 233 17.84 -14.73 2.03
CA VAL A 233 18.37 -16.01 2.53
C VAL A 233 17.27 -17.05 2.72
N GLN A 234 16.13 -16.66 3.28
CA GLN A 234 14.99 -17.58 3.47
C GLN A 234 14.32 -17.96 2.13
N TYR A 235 14.21 -17.01 1.21
CA TYR A 235 13.70 -17.27 -0.15
C TYR A 235 14.57 -18.30 -0.89
N ASP A 236 15.90 -18.14 -0.87
CA ASP A 236 16.82 -19.06 -1.54
C ASP A 236 16.75 -20.48 -0.96
N LYS A 237 16.51 -20.62 0.36
CA LYS A 237 16.26 -21.92 0.98
C LYS A 237 14.96 -22.58 0.49
N LEU A 238 13.90 -21.80 0.26
CA LEU A 238 12.64 -22.32 -0.30
C LEU A 238 12.85 -22.81 -1.74
N PHE A 239 13.56 -22.03 -2.53
CA PHE A 239 13.85 -22.35 -3.93
C PHE A 239 14.75 -23.58 -4.09
N ALA A 240 15.72 -23.78 -3.18
CA ALA A 240 16.63 -24.92 -3.21
C ALA A 240 15.97 -26.27 -2.85
N LYS A 241 14.86 -26.27 -2.13
CA LYS A 241 14.14 -27.49 -1.73
C LYS A 241 13.35 -28.14 -2.87
N GLU A 242 13.18 -27.45 -3.99
CA GLU A 242 12.42 -27.95 -5.15
C GLU A 242 13.32 -28.48 -6.27
N LYS A 243 14.63 -28.31 -6.14
CA LYS A 243 15.63 -28.92 -7.04
C LYS A 243 16.08 -30.27 -6.53
#